data_394380438de5d00bf42ccdcf4ac1f4dc
#
_entry.id   394380438de5d00bf42ccdcf4ac1f4dc
#
_cell.length_a   1.000
_cell.length_b   1.000
_cell.length_c   1.000
_cell.angle_alpha   90.00
_cell.angle_beta   90.00
_cell.angle_gamma   90.00
#
_symmetry.space_group_name_H-M   'P 1'
#
loop_
_entity.id
_entity.type
_entity.pdbx_description
1 polymer ?
#
loop_
_entity_poly.entity_id
_entity_poly.type
_entity_poly.pdbx_seq_one_letter_code
_entity_poly.pdbx_strand_id
1 'polypeptide(L)'
;SPIVNTDLTGKATTKTPVDVSSDPNTRIELLDKDNHVIGSGTTGANGRVTITPTRPIPEGNVTAKATDNAERPNSSTSDPVKATDTTPPTEPVVTNDLTGKATTKTPITVTTDPNTHVDLLDKDNHVIGSGTTDSNGRVTITPTVPIPEGNVRAKATDNAEHPNSSLSQPKKATDTTPPGSPIVNTDLTGKATTKTPVDVSSDPNTRIELLDKDNHVIGSGTTGAN
;
A
#
# COMPACT_ATOMS: atom_id res chain seq x y z
N SER A 1 -42.62 -10.06 -2.38
CA SER A 1 -41.21 -10.08 -1.98
C SER A 1 -40.74 -8.66 -1.65
N PRO A 2 -39.90 -8.49 -0.63
CA PRO A 2 -39.35 -7.16 -0.35
C PRO A 2 -38.43 -6.71 -1.47
N ILE A 3 -38.20 -5.39 -1.52
CA ILE A 3 -37.32 -4.80 -2.51
C ILE A 3 -36.35 -3.89 -1.79
N VAL A 4 -35.04 -4.10 -2.02
CA VAL A 4 -33.99 -3.19 -1.58
C VAL A 4 -33.90 -2.07 -2.62
N ASN A 5 -34.25 -0.84 -2.22
CA ASN A 5 -34.35 0.29 -3.15
C ASN A 5 -33.04 1.05 -3.28
N THR A 6 -32.14 0.91 -2.33
CA THR A 6 -30.88 1.66 -2.31
C THR A 6 -29.84 0.99 -3.21
N ASP A 7 -29.20 1.77 -4.06
CA ASP A 7 -28.03 1.32 -4.82
C ASP A 7 -26.85 1.23 -3.84
N LEU A 8 -26.25 0.05 -3.72
CA LEU A 8 -25.15 -0.20 -2.79
C LEU A 8 -23.78 -0.20 -3.43
N THR A 9 -23.69 0.24 -4.69
CA THR A 9 -22.40 0.44 -5.37
C THR A 9 -21.59 1.48 -4.59
N GLY A 10 -20.40 1.10 -4.17
CA GLY A 10 -19.53 1.97 -3.39
C GLY A 10 -19.92 2.09 -1.91
N LYS A 11 -20.86 1.29 -1.45
CA LYS A 11 -21.36 1.38 -0.07
C LYS A 11 -20.88 0.25 0.83
N ALA A 12 -20.15 -0.72 0.31
CA ALA A 12 -19.48 -1.70 1.18
C ALA A 12 -18.54 -0.98 2.14
N THR A 13 -18.37 -1.55 3.32
CA THR A 13 -17.56 -1.00 4.41
C THR A 13 -18.12 0.29 5.02
N THR A 14 -19.36 0.67 4.68
CA THR A 14 -20.05 1.82 5.27
C THR A 14 -21.29 1.36 6.01
N LYS A 15 -21.87 2.26 6.82
CA LYS A 15 -23.17 2.06 7.48
C LYS A 15 -24.26 2.85 6.79
N THR A 16 -24.20 2.98 5.46
CA THR A 16 -25.20 3.70 4.68
C THR A 16 -26.60 3.14 4.97
N PRO A 17 -27.58 4.00 5.32
CA PRO A 17 -28.94 3.53 5.51
C PRO A 17 -29.51 2.91 4.24
N VAL A 18 -30.24 1.82 4.39
CA VAL A 18 -30.80 1.04 3.29
C VAL A 18 -32.32 1.13 3.33
N ASP A 19 -32.92 1.55 2.21
CA ASP A 19 -34.36 1.69 2.08
C ASP A 19 -34.93 0.38 1.51
N VAL A 20 -35.96 -0.13 2.17
CA VAL A 20 -36.63 -1.38 1.78
C VAL A 20 -38.12 -1.15 1.68
N SER A 21 -38.73 -1.68 0.62
CA SER A 21 -40.18 -1.72 0.43
C SER A 21 -40.69 -3.14 0.59
N SER A 22 -41.84 -3.28 1.24
CA SER A 22 -42.53 -4.54 1.40
C SER A 22 -43.99 -4.26 1.80
N ASP A 23 -44.71 -5.29 2.29
CA ASP A 23 -46.03 -5.07 2.83
C ASP A 23 -45.97 -4.14 4.04
N PRO A 24 -47.07 -3.40 4.36
CA PRO A 24 -47.11 -2.57 5.56
C PRO A 24 -46.95 -3.39 6.84
N ASN A 25 -46.36 -2.76 7.86
CA ASN A 25 -46.25 -3.29 9.22
C ASN A 25 -45.58 -4.69 9.26
N THR A 26 -44.58 -4.88 8.42
CA THR A 26 -43.88 -6.16 8.24
C THR A 26 -42.47 -6.03 8.74
N ARG A 27 -41.97 -7.06 9.46
CA ARG A 27 -40.59 -7.08 9.94
C ARG A 27 -39.65 -7.34 8.78
N ILE A 28 -38.57 -6.53 8.73
CA ILE A 28 -37.53 -6.67 7.73
C ILE A 28 -36.19 -6.90 8.41
N GLU A 29 -35.43 -7.86 7.90
CA GLU A 29 -34.03 -8.07 8.27
C GLU A 29 -33.17 -7.89 7.04
N LEU A 30 -32.08 -7.13 7.17
CA LEU A 30 -31.04 -7.06 6.14
C LEU A 30 -30.03 -8.16 6.39
N LEU A 31 -29.70 -8.90 5.34
CA LEU A 31 -28.77 -10.03 5.39
C LEU A 31 -27.57 -9.73 4.49
N ASP A 32 -26.37 -10.06 4.97
CA ASP A 32 -25.16 -9.97 4.15
C ASP A 32 -25.03 -11.23 3.26
N LYS A 33 -23.91 -11.32 2.53
CA LYS A 33 -23.67 -12.45 1.62
C LYS A 33 -23.64 -13.80 2.32
N ASP A 34 -23.36 -13.82 3.62
CA ASP A 34 -23.30 -15.04 4.43
C ASP A 34 -24.57 -15.25 5.25
N ASN A 35 -25.63 -14.49 4.94
CA ASN A 35 -26.92 -14.52 5.62
C ASN A 35 -26.85 -14.10 7.10
N HIS A 36 -25.83 -13.34 7.48
CA HIS A 36 -25.82 -12.72 8.80
C HIS A 36 -26.70 -11.48 8.78
N VAL A 37 -27.47 -11.28 9.87
CA VAL A 37 -28.33 -10.11 10.01
C VAL A 37 -27.45 -8.90 10.31
N ILE A 38 -27.51 -7.88 9.44
CA ILE A 38 -26.74 -6.64 9.61
C ILE A 38 -27.63 -5.44 9.97
N GLY A 39 -28.90 -5.67 10.12
CA GLY A 39 -29.84 -4.63 10.54
C GLY A 39 -31.27 -5.14 10.45
N SER A 40 -32.19 -4.46 11.12
CA SER A 40 -33.60 -4.83 11.09
C SER A 40 -34.49 -3.64 11.34
N GLY A 41 -35.74 -3.76 10.97
CA GLY A 41 -36.77 -2.75 11.20
C GLY A 41 -38.13 -3.27 10.80
N THR A 42 -39.13 -2.42 10.91
CA THR A 42 -40.53 -2.76 10.56
C THR A 42 -41.05 -1.70 9.60
N THR A 43 -41.62 -2.14 8.47
CA THR A 43 -42.20 -1.20 7.51
C THR A 43 -43.35 -0.43 8.15
N GLY A 44 -43.49 0.82 7.70
CA GLY A 44 -44.61 1.65 8.14
C GLY A 44 -45.89 1.30 7.40
N ALA A 45 -46.91 2.12 7.60
CA ALA A 45 -48.22 1.96 6.92
C ALA A 45 -48.09 2.10 5.39
N ASN A 46 -47.03 2.76 4.93
CA ASN A 46 -46.72 2.93 3.50
C ASN A 46 -45.89 1.77 2.93
N GLY A 47 -45.55 0.76 3.73
CA GLY A 47 -44.77 -0.38 3.27
C GLY A 47 -43.28 -0.10 3.13
N ARG A 48 -42.77 0.96 3.76
CA ARG A 48 -41.36 1.35 3.63
C ARG A 48 -40.69 1.42 4.98
N VAL A 49 -39.38 1.11 5.00
CA VAL A 49 -38.52 1.26 6.18
C VAL A 49 -37.11 1.59 5.72
N THR A 50 -36.44 2.47 6.46
CA THR A 50 -35.02 2.76 6.25
C THR A 50 -34.26 2.13 7.42
N ILE A 51 -33.32 1.24 7.11
CA ILE A 51 -32.56 0.48 8.11
C ILE A 51 -31.11 0.91 8.07
N THR A 52 -30.60 1.40 9.21
CA THR A 52 -29.19 1.70 9.36
C THR A 52 -28.47 0.42 9.81
N PRO A 53 -27.51 -0.10 9.04
CA PRO A 53 -26.77 -1.28 9.45
C PRO A 53 -26.08 -1.10 10.81
N THR A 54 -26.07 -2.16 11.61
CA THR A 54 -25.43 -2.16 12.93
C THR A 54 -23.91 -2.27 12.85
N ARG A 55 -23.41 -2.71 11.71
CA ARG A 55 -21.98 -2.81 11.40
C ARG A 55 -21.79 -2.47 9.93
N PRO A 56 -20.53 -2.14 9.51
CA PRO A 56 -20.28 -1.82 8.10
C PRO A 56 -20.79 -2.94 7.18
N ILE A 57 -21.40 -2.55 6.07
CA ILE A 57 -21.94 -3.49 5.09
C ILE A 57 -20.78 -4.28 4.48
N PRO A 58 -20.74 -5.62 4.61
CA PRO A 58 -19.71 -6.40 3.92
C PRO A 58 -19.86 -6.31 2.41
N GLU A 59 -18.73 -6.34 1.70
CA GLU A 59 -18.74 -6.42 0.25
C GLU A 59 -19.46 -7.71 -0.19
N GLY A 60 -20.32 -7.60 -1.20
CA GLY A 60 -21.08 -8.72 -1.74
C GLY A 60 -22.58 -8.47 -1.70
N ASN A 61 -23.34 -9.52 -1.98
CA ASN A 61 -24.80 -9.42 -2.09
C ASN A 61 -25.44 -9.15 -0.73
N VAL A 62 -26.37 -8.19 -0.74
CA VAL A 62 -27.24 -7.87 0.40
C VAL A 62 -28.67 -8.18 -0.01
N THR A 63 -29.41 -8.87 0.87
CA THR A 63 -30.82 -9.19 0.65
C THR A 63 -31.64 -8.68 1.84
N ALA A 64 -32.92 -8.47 1.59
CA ALA A 64 -33.89 -8.16 2.65
C ALA A 64 -34.81 -9.38 2.81
N LYS A 65 -35.05 -9.76 4.07
CA LYS A 65 -35.99 -10.84 4.41
C LYS A 65 -37.17 -10.21 5.12
N ALA A 66 -38.36 -10.40 4.57
CA ALA A 66 -39.60 -9.98 5.17
C ALA A 66 -40.26 -11.16 5.86
N THR A 67 -40.77 -10.93 7.09
CA THR A 67 -41.46 -11.99 7.88
C THR A 67 -42.76 -11.39 8.39
N ASP A 68 -43.88 -12.11 8.19
CA ASP A 68 -45.19 -11.67 8.65
C ASP A 68 -45.43 -12.04 10.13
N ASN A 69 -46.60 -11.62 10.65
CA ASN A 69 -46.97 -11.83 12.04
C ASN A 69 -47.89 -13.06 12.23
N ALA A 70 -47.90 -13.99 11.28
CA ALA A 70 -48.70 -15.17 11.39
C ALA A 70 -48.26 -16.03 12.57
N GLU A 71 -49.17 -16.86 13.12
CA GLU A 71 -48.84 -17.81 14.18
C GLU A 71 -47.65 -18.69 13.77
N ARG A 72 -47.63 -19.10 12.50
CA ARG A 72 -46.49 -19.75 11.88
C ARG A 72 -45.95 -18.77 10.85
N PRO A 73 -44.94 -17.99 11.19
CA PRO A 73 -44.50 -16.91 10.32
C PRO A 73 -44.07 -17.38 8.93
N ASN A 74 -44.47 -16.64 7.93
CA ASN A 74 -44.06 -16.83 6.55
C ASN A 74 -43.01 -15.76 6.22
N SER A 75 -42.09 -16.10 5.35
CA SER A 75 -41.05 -15.17 4.96
C SER A 75 -40.78 -15.18 3.46
N SER A 76 -40.27 -14.09 2.97
CA SER A 76 -39.81 -13.98 1.59
C SER A 76 -38.51 -13.14 1.57
N THR A 77 -37.71 -13.36 0.55
CA THR A 77 -36.41 -12.70 0.42
C THR A 77 -36.36 -11.89 -0.88
N SER A 78 -35.75 -10.73 -0.83
CA SER A 78 -35.60 -9.86 -2.00
C SER A 78 -34.59 -10.44 -2.99
N ASP A 79 -34.60 -9.90 -4.21
CA ASP A 79 -33.46 -10.04 -5.10
C ASP A 79 -32.23 -9.39 -4.44
N PRO A 80 -31.03 -9.93 -4.69
CA PRO A 80 -29.84 -9.36 -4.11
C PRO A 80 -29.46 -8.02 -4.74
N VAL A 81 -28.90 -7.12 -3.92
CA VAL A 81 -28.28 -5.89 -4.38
C VAL A 81 -26.82 -5.97 -3.94
N LYS A 82 -25.90 -5.82 -4.87
CA LYS A 82 -24.47 -5.99 -4.58
C LYS A 82 -23.87 -4.74 -3.98
N ALA A 83 -23.26 -4.87 -2.81
CA ALA A 83 -22.45 -3.82 -2.20
C ALA A 83 -21.03 -3.97 -2.68
N THR A 84 -20.45 -2.89 -3.20
CA THR A 84 -19.07 -2.89 -3.70
C THR A 84 -18.23 -1.90 -2.90
N ASP A 85 -16.92 -2.21 -2.81
CA ASP A 85 -15.94 -1.33 -2.15
C ASP A 85 -15.16 -0.59 -3.23
N THR A 86 -15.37 0.72 -3.31
CA THR A 86 -14.64 1.60 -4.23
C THR A 86 -13.79 2.61 -3.47
N THR A 87 -13.61 2.43 -2.16
CA THR A 87 -12.86 3.35 -1.30
C THR A 87 -11.39 2.94 -1.25
N PRO A 88 -10.47 3.79 -1.71
CA PRO A 88 -9.04 3.48 -1.59
C PRO A 88 -8.62 3.41 -0.12
N PRO A 89 -7.54 2.68 0.18
CA PRO A 89 -6.95 2.76 1.51
C PRO A 89 -6.51 4.19 1.84
N THR A 90 -6.39 4.49 3.13
CA THR A 90 -5.81 5.75 3.58
C THR A 90 -4.42 5.90 2.94
N GLU A 91 -4.10 7.11 2.48
CA GLU A 91 -2.79 7.39 1.90
C GLU A 91 -1.70 6.89 2.84
N PRO A 92 -0.84 5.96 2.38
CA PRO A 92 0.21 5.45 3.25
C PRO A 92 1.27 6.51 3.53
N VAL A 93 1.95 6.36 4.66
CA VAL A 93 3.03 7.26 5.06
C VAL A 93 4.28 6.42 5.30
N VAL A 94 5.36 6.75 4.59
CA VAL A 94 6.68 6.22 4.89
C VAL A 94 7.23 7.04 6.04
N THR A 95 7.41 6.42 7.20
CA THR A 95 7.77 7.16 8.41
C THR A 95 9.26 7.36 8.61
N ASN A 96 10.10 6.66 7.85
CA ASN A 96 11.55 6.79 7.94
C ASN A 96 12.07 7.94 7.10
N ASP A 97 13.13 8.57 7.59
CA ASP A 97 13.99 9.42 6.79
C ASP A 97 14.96 8.50 6.03
N LEU A 98 14.98 8.60 4.70
CA LEU A 98 15.82 7.75 3.87
C LEU A 98 17.11 8.43 3.41
N THR A 99 17.42 9.60 3.96
CA THR A 99 18.69 10.28 3.71
C THR A 99 19.84 9.37 4.16
N GLY A 100 20.76 9.10 3.26
CA GLY A 100 21.89 8.23 3.54
C GLY A 100 21.57 6.73 3.52
N LYS A 101 20.35 6.35 3.12
CA LYS A 101 19.92 4.96 3.14
C LYS A 101 19.90 4.29 1.76
N ALA A 102 20.17 5.04 0.69
CA ALA A 102 20.35 4.41 -0.61
C ALA A 102 21.50 3.41 -0.55
N THR A 103 21.43 2.36 -1.35
CA THR A 103 22.38 1.25 -1.40
C THR A 103 22.41 0.39 -0.15
N THR A 104 21.47 0.57 0.77
CA THR A 104 21.32 -0.27 1.96
C THR A 104 19.99 -1.03 1.91
N LYS A 105 19.83 -2.03 2.78
CA LYS A 105 18.57 -2.73 2.99
C LYS A 105 17.93 -2.31 4.30
N THR A 106 18.06 -1.04 4.68
CA THR A 106 17.45 -0.51 5.89
C THR A 106 15.96 -0.78 5.91
N PRO A 107 15.42 -1.38 6.98
CA PRO A 107 13.98 -1.60 7.09
C PRO A 107 13.20 -0.28 7.05
N ILE A 108 12.08 -0.29 6.34
CA ILE A 108 11.24 0.89 6.13
C ILE A 108 9.88 0.63 6.77
N THR A 109 9.44 1.55 7.63
CA THR A 109 8.14 1.47 8.31
C THR A 109 7.12 2.31 7.58
N VAL A 110 5.95 1.71 7.33
CA VAL A 110 4.83 2.33 6.65
C VAL A 110 3.59 2.23 7.52
N THR A 111 2.80 3.30 7.54
CA THR A 111 1.49 3.30 8.21
C THR A 111 0.40 3.56 7.19
N THR A 112 -0.71 2.85 7.32
CA THR A 112 -1.94 3.03 6.55
C THR A 112 -3.07 2.32 7.31
N ASP A 113 -4.12 1.89 6.62
CA ASP A 113 -5.21 1.15 7.25
C ASP A 113 -4.71 -0.20 7.78
N PRO A 114 -5.37 -0.78 8.80
CA PRO A 114 -5.02 -2.11 9.29
C PRO A 114 -5.20 -3.19 8.21
N ASN A 115 -4.40 -4.26 8.32
CA ASN A 115 -4.56 -5.47 7.50
C ASN A 115 -4.56 -5.18 5.99
N THR A 116 -3.72 -4.24 5.58
CA THR A 116 -3.65 -3.73 4.21
C THR A 116 -2.31 -4.09 3.59
N HIS A 117 -2.33 -4.56 2.35
CA HIS A 117 -1.10 -4.90 1.62
C HIS A 117 -0.35 -3.63 1.23
N VAL A 118 0.97 -3.63 1.44
CA VAL A 118 1.84 -2.51 1.11
C VAL A 118 3.00 -2.99 0.27
N ASP A 119 3.23 -2.34 -0.87
CA ASP A 119 4.41 -2.51 -1.69
C ASP A 119 5.29 -1.28 -1.57
N LEU A 120 6.60 -1.48 -1.44
CA LEU A 120 7.57 -0.40 -1.56
C LEU A 120 8.03 -0.33 -3.02
N LEU A 121 7.99 0.87 -3.59
CA LEU A 121 8.34 1.12 -4.99
C LEU A 121 9.55 2.04 -5.04
N ASP A 122 10.50 1.73 -5.94
CA ASP A 122 11.63 2.62 -6.21
C ASP A 122 11.21 3.73 -7.20
N LYS A 123 12.18 4.56 -7.61
CA LYS A 123 11.91 5.68 -8.52
C LYS A 123 11.34 5.25 -9.87
N ASP A 124 11.56 3.98 -10.28
CA ASP A 124 11.08 3.43 -11.55
C ASP A 124 9.85 2.55 -11.36
N ASN A 125 9.25 2.61 -10.16
CA ASN A 125 8.06 1.84 -9.79
C ASN A 125 8.30 0.33 -9.73
N HIS A 126 9.55 -0.11 -9.57
CA HIS A 126 9.85 -1.50 -9.28
C HIS A 126 9.56 -1.80 -7.81
N VAL A 127 8.95 -2.95 -7.53
CA VAL A 127 8.68 -3.37 -6.15
C VAL A 127 10.00 -3.83 -5.52
N ILE A 128 10.41 -3.16 -4.45
CA ILE A 128 11.64 -3.50 -3.72
C ILE A 128 11.37 -4.14 -2.36
N GLY A 129 10.11 -4.40 -2.05
CA GLY A 129 9.71 -5.09 -0.84
C GLY A 129 8.21 -4.99 -0.65
N SER A 130 7.64 -5.86 0.19
CA SER A 130 6.22 -5.83 0.46
C SER A 130 5.91 -6.42 1.83
N GLY A 131 4.73 -6.12 2.34
CA GLY A 131 4.24 -6.65 3.60
C GLY A 131 2.79 -6.28 3.80
N THR A 132 2.24 -6.64 4.95
CA THR A 132 0.85 -6.36 5.32
C THR A 132 0.84 -5.66 6.65
N THR A 133 0.09 -4.55 6.75
CA THR A 133 -0.02 -3.82 8.02
C THR A 133 -0.70 -4.69 9.08
N ASP A 134 -0.34 -4.44 10.34
CA ASP A 134 -0.93 -5.13 11.48
C ASP A 134 -2.27 -4.46 11.87
N SER A 135 -2.83 -4.87 13.00
CA SER A 135 -4.08 -4.31 13.51
C SER A 135 -3.98 -2.83 13.88
N ASN A 136 -2.76 -2.30 14.03
CA ASN A 136 -2.51 -0.89 14.30
C ASN A 136 -2.22 -0.10 13.01
N GLY A 137 -2.25 -0.74 11.85
CA GLY A 137 -1.98 -0.08 10.59
C GLY A 137 -0.49 0.15 10.31
N ARG A 138 0.40 -0.64 10.90
CA ARG A 138 1.85 -0.49 10.74
C ARG A 138 2.46 -1.75 10.14
N VAL A 139 3.48 -1.54 9.31
CA VAL A 139 4.31 -2.63 8.79
C VAL A 139 5.73 -2.14 8.63
N THR A 140 6.71 -2.99 8.97
CA THR A 140 8.12 -2.72 8.72
C THR A 140 8.58 -3.70 7.65
N ILE A 141 9.09 -3.17 6.54
CA ILE A 141 9.45 -3.95 5.36
C ILE A 141 10.95 -3.84 5.15
N THR A 142 11.62 -4.99 5.12
CA THR A 142 13.03 -5.05 4.75
C THR A 142 13.12 -5.18 3.24
N PRO A 143 13.77 -4.22 2.54
CA PRO A 143 13.91 -4.31 1.09
C PRO A 143 14.61 -5.62 0.66
N THR A 144 14.15 -6.18 -0.45
CA THR A 144 14.74 -7.41 -1.00
C THR A 144 16.02 -7.14 -1.78
N VAL A 145 16.20 -5.88 -2.19
CA VAL A 145 17.40 -5.41 -2.87
C VAL A 145 17.86 -4.12 -2.17
N PRO A 146 19.13 -3.70 -2.32
CA PRO A 146 19.54 -2.40 -1.80
C PRO A 146 18.64 -1.30 -2.37
N ILE A 147 18.27 -0.35 -1.53
CA ILE A 147 17.37 0.74 -1.93
C ILE A 147 18.07 1.57 -3.01
N PRO A 148 17.50 1.67 -4.22
CA PRO A 148 18.09 2.56 -5.24
C PRO A 148 18.02 4.02 -4.81
N GLU A 149 19.00 4.80 -5.22
CA GLU A 149 18.96 6.24 -5.00
C GLU A 149 17.77 6.84 -5.74
N GLY A 150 17.06 7.75 -5.07
CA GLY A 150 15.89 8.42 -5.62
C GLY A 150 14.65 8.24 -4.77
N ASN A 151 13.51 8.64 -5.31
CA ASN A 151 12.25 8.61 -4.59
C ASN A 151 11.76 7.19 -4.34
N VAL A 152 11.35 6.93 -3.09
CA VAL A 152 10.70 5.69 -2.67
C VAL A 152 9.27 6.04 -2.28
N ARG A 153 8.32 5.22 -2.71
CA ARG A 153 6.91 5.36 -2.35
C ARG A 153 6.37 4.04 -1.82
N ALA A 154 5.37 4.15 -0.97
CA ALA A 154 4.59 3.00 -0.54
C ALA A 154 3.26 3.01 -1.29
N LYS A 155 2.84 1.84 -1.77
CA LYS A 155 1.54 1.65 -2.40
C LYS A 155 0.72 0.72 -1.52
N ALA A 156 -0.41 1.23 -1.03
CA ALA A 156 -1.36 0.44 -0.25
C ALA A 156 -2.45 -0.08 -1.17
N THR A 157 -2.82 -1.36 -1.01
CA THR A 157 -3.87 -2.00 -1.81
C THR A 157 -4.79 -2.75 -0.87
N ASP A 158 -6.12 -2.53 -1.00
CA ASP A 158 -7.10 -3.22 -0.16
C ASP A 158 -7.47 -4.59 -0.73
N ASN A 159 -8.33 -5.31 0.00
CA ASN A 159 -8.74 -6.68 -0.36
C ASN A 159 -10.09 -6.71 -1.08
N ALA A 160 -10.52 -5.60 -1.67
CA ALA A 160 -11.78 -5.56 -2.40
C ALA A 160 -11.75 -6.49 -3.62
N GLU A 161 -12.92 -6.91 -4.09
CA GLU A 161 -13.03 -7.73 -5.30
C GLU A 161 -12.31 -7.08 -6.48
N HIS A 162 -12.47 -5.75 -6.62
CA HIS A 162 -11.67 -4.94 -7.52
C HIS A 162 -10.78 -4.06 -6.66
N PRO A 163 -9.52 -4.45 -6.44
CA PRO A 163 -8.69 -3.77 -5.45
C PRO A 163 -8.53 -2.28 -5.72
N ASN A 164 -8.63 -1.50 -4.65
CA ASN A 164 -8.36 -0.07 -4.67
C ASN A 164 -6.96 0.18 -4.10
N SER A 165 -6.30 1.21 -4.58
CA SER A 165 -4.95 1.51 -4.12
C SER A 165 -4.75 3.00 -3.91
N SER A 166 -3.73 3.32 -3.11
CA SER A 166 -3.28 4.69 -2.86
C SER A 166 -1.76 4.70 -2.75
N LEU A 167 -1.15 5.82 -3.09
CA LEU A 167 0.31 6.00 -3.06
C LEU A 167 0.68 7.02 -2.00
N SER A 168 1.82 6.77 -1.33
CA SER A 168 2.39 7.73 -0.38
C SER A 168 3.02 8.92 -1.11
N GLN A 169 3.31 9.97 -0.34
CA GLN A 169 4.25 11.01 -0.77
C GLN A 169 5.63 10.36 -0.90
N PRO A 170 6.48 10.85 -1.81
CA PRO A 170 7.80 10.27 -1.99
C PRO A 170 8.73 10.61 -0.81
N LYS A 171 9.60 9.66 -0.47
CA LYS A 171 10.73 9.86 0.43
C LYS A 171 11.99 9.62 -0.38
N LYS A 172 12.88 10.62 -0.46
CA LYS A 172 14.08 10.49 -1.28
C LYS A 172 15.15 9.73 -0.53
N ALA A 173 15.60 8.62 -1.11
CA ALA A 173 16.76 7.89 -0.62
C ALA A 173 18.02 8.50 -1.26
N THR A 174 18.98 8.88 -0.42
CA THR A 174 20.23 9.47 -0.90
C THR A 174 21.40 8.57 -0.50
N ASP A 175 22.43 8.61 -1.33
CA ASP A 175 23.68 7.93 -1.06
C ASP A 175 24.68 8.97 -0.53
N THR A 176 25.00 8.87 0.75
CA THR A 176 25.98 9.75 1.39
C THR A 176 27.24 8.99 1.79
N THR A 177 27.37 7.73 1.34
CA THR A 177 28.52 6.88 1.68
C THR A 177 29.63 7.12 0.68
N PRO A 178 30.79 7.64 1.12
CA PRO A 178 31.92 7.81 0.20
C PRO A 178 32.40 6.45 -0.32
N PRO A 179 33.03 6.41 -1.47
CA PRO A 179 33.72 5.21 -1.91
C PRO A 179 34.77 4.77 -0.88
N GLY A 180 35.12 3.50 -0.88
CA GLY A 180 36.23 3.02 -0.08
C GLY A 180 37.50 3.78 -0.45
N SER A 181 38.37 4.04 0.53
CA SER A 181 39.63 4.74 0.27
C SER A 181 40.39 4.06 -0.83
N PRO A 182 40.72 4.79 -1.91
CA PRO A 182 41.48 4.18 -2.99
C PRO A 182 42.91 3.84 -2.53
N ILE A 183 43.50 2.85 -3.19
CA ILE A 183 44.85 2.39 -2.89
C ILE A 183 45.68 2.50 -4.15
N VAL A 184 46.78 3.25 -4.06
CA VAL A 184 47.77 3.31 -5.16
C VAL A 184 48.66 2.08 -5.01
N ASN A 185 48.57 1.17 -5.99
CA ASN A 185 49.29 -0.11 -5.94
C ASN A 185 50.69 -0.04 -6.54
N THR A 186 50.95 0.98 -7.34
CA THR A 186 52.22 1.12 -8.01
C THR A 186 53.26 1.78 -7.10
N ASP A 187 54.47 1.18 -7.01
CA ASP A 187 55.62 1.81 -6.35
C ASP A 187 56.11 2.95 -7.25
N LEU A 188 56.11 4.16 -6.75
CA LEU A 188 56.47 5.35 -7.49
C LEU A 188 57.91 5.83 -7.24
N THR A 189 58.69 5.01 -6.50
CA THR A 189 60.11 5.33 -6.26
C THR A 189 60.82 5.40 -7.62
N GLY A 190 61.47 6.51 -7.86
CA GLY A 190 62.19 6.74 -9.10
C GLY A 190 61.33 7.05 -10.32
N LYS A 191 60.03 7.28 -10.09
CA LYS A 191 59.06 7.51 -11.19
C LYS A 191 58.72 8.96 -11.40
N ALA A 192 59.22 9.85 -10.54
CA ALA A 192 59.05 11.30 -10.78
C ALA A 192 59.58 11.70 -12.14
N THR A 193 58.98 12.66 -12.76
CA THR A 193 59.30 13.13 -14.10
C THR A 193 59.05 12.11 -15.23
N THR A 194 58.29 11.06 -14.94
CA THR A 194 57.91 10.08 -15.93
C THR A 194 56.36 10.03 -16.07
N LYS A 195 55.91 9.39 -17.14
CA LYS A 195 54.47 9.11 -17.34
C LYS A 195 54.17 7.64 -17.06
N THR A 196 54.82 7.07 -16.05
CA THR A 196 54.58 5.69 -15.66
C THR A 196 53.12 5.44 -15.34
N PRO A 197 52.47 4.44 -15.92
CA PRO A 197 51.11 4.11 -15.54
C PRO A 197 50.98 3.81 -14.04
N VAL A 198 49.90 4.27 -13.41
CA VAL A 198 49.66 4.09 -11.98
C VAL A 198 48.41 3.25 -11.80
N ASP A 199 48.55 2.15 -11.10
CA ASP A 199 47.44 1.22 -10.81
C ASP A 199 46.79 1.61 -9.49
N VAL A 200 45.46 1.72 -9.49
CA VAL A 200 44.67 2.11 -8.31
C VAL A 200 43.53 1.13 -8.14
N SER A 201 43.30 0.74 -6.88
CA SER A 201 42.15 -0.07 -6.47
C SER A 201 41.18 0.75 -5.65
N SER A 202 39.90 0.58 -5.89
CA SER A 202 38.82 1.18 -5.10
C SER A 202 37.54 0.36 -5.33
N ASP A 203 36.37 0.94 -4.99
CA ASP A 203 35.11 0.31 -5.31
C ASP A 203 34.94 0.16 -6.83
N PRO A 204 34.16 -0.82 -7.29
CA PRO A 204 33.92 -0.98 -8.74
C PRO A 204 33.23 0.24 -9.35
N ASN A 205 33.49 0.47 -10.64
CA ASN A 205 32.82 1.48 -11.45
C ASN A 205 32.88 2.88 -10.81
N THR A 206 34.03 3.19 -10.21
CA THR A 206 34.24 4.44 -9.48
C THR A 206 35.25 5.31 -10.22
N ARG A 207 34.95 6.61 -10.33
CA ARG A 207 35.90 7.55 -10.96
C ARG A 207 37.08 7.77 -10.04
N ILE A 208 38.29 7.71 -10.59
CA ILE A 208 39.53 7.93 -9.88
C ILE A 208 40.23 9.10 -10.52
N GLU A 209 40.74 10.01 -9.70
CA GLU A 209 41.66 11.07 -10.15
C GLU A 209 42.96 10.91 -9.40
N LEU A 210 44.07 11.00 -10.13
CA LEU A 210 45.39 11.04 -9.51
C LEU A 210 45.74 12.51 -9.25
N LEU A 211 46.16 12.79 -8.03
CA LEU A 211 46.47 14.16 -7.61
C LEU A 211 47.95 14.24 -7.26
N ASP A 212 48.62 15.33 -7.65
CA ASP A 212 49.98 15.58 -7.22
C ASP A 212 50.01 16.25 -5.81
N LYS A 213 51.16 16.62 -5.35
CA LYS A 213 51.34 17.21 -3.99
C LYS A 213 50.53 18.47 -3.79
N ASP A 214 50.22 19.19 -4.86
CA ASP A 214 49.46 20.45 -4.82
C ASP A 214 47.99 20.23 -5.18
N ASN A 215 47.55 18.96 -5.22
CA ASN A 215 46.18 18.57 -5.54
C ASN A 215 45.75 18.89 -6.98
N HIS A 216 46.71 19.04 -7.87
CA HIS A 216 46.42 19.15 -9.31
C HIS A 216 46.15 17.74 -9.86
N VAL A 217 45.15 17.63 -10.72
CA VAL A 217 44.83 16.33 -11.35
C VAL A 217 45.86 16.05 -12.42
N ILE A 218 46.62 14.95 -12.28
CA ILE A 218 47.61 14.51 -13.23
C ILE A 218 47.20 13.29 -14.06
N GLY A 219 46.02 12.77 -13.81
CA GLY A 219 45.45 11.67 -14.57
C GLY A 219 44.11 11.25 -14.01
N SER A 220 43.33 10.53 -14.79
CA SER A 220 42.02 10.05 -14.34
C SER A 220 41.62 8.75 -15.05
N GLY A 221 40.66 8.04 -14.44
CA GLY A 221 40.14 6.82 -15.02
C GLY A 221 38.96 6.33 -14.20
N THR A 222 38.41 5.20 -14.58
CA THR A 222 37.28 4.58 -13.87
C THR A 222 37.65 3.15 -13.58
N THR A 223 37.42 2.70 -12.32
CA THR A 223 37.67 1.30 -11.95
C THR A 223 36.73 0.38 -12.71
N GLY A 224 37.20 -0.84 -12.98
CA GLY A 224 36.37 -1.85 -13.62
C GLY A 224 35.36 -2.47 -12.68
N ALA A 225 34.73 -3.56 -13.15
CA ALA A 225 33.71 -4.28 -12.36
C ALA A 225 34.34 -5.09 -11.23
N ASN A 226 35.67 -5.30 -11.24
CA ASN A 226 36.38 -6.05 -10.21
C ASN A 226 36.93 -5.07 -9.17
#